data_cd516e86683f4d069c9a5de775cad654
#
_entry.id   cd516e86683f4d069c9a5de775cad654
#
_cell.length_a   1.000
_cell.length_b   1.000
_cell.length_c   1.000
_cell.angle_alpha   90.00
_cell.angle_beta   90.00
_cell.angle_gamma   90.00
#
_symmetry.space_group_name_H-M   'P 1'
#
loop_
_entity.id
_entity.type
_entity.pdbx_description
1 polymer ?
#
loop_
_entity_poly.entity_id
_entity_poly.type
_entity_poly.pdbx_seq_one_letter_code
_entity_poly.pdbx_strand_id
1 'polypeptide(L)' 'MKELQNKSYEELVQLQQSGEITLVEFIEAQPELAEEWKEWIDTRPISEESAKAFLSWHDEYAMNHQQIK' A
#
# COMPACT_ATOMS: atom_id res chain seq x y z
N MET A 1 -15.99 -13.35 3.30
CA MET A 1 -14.95 -12.57 3.91
C MET A 1 -13.63 -12.75 3.21
N LYS A 2 -12.96 -11.68 2.92
CA LYS A 2 -11.72 -11.76 2.21
C LYS A 2 -10.55 -11.90 3.15
N GLU A 3 -9.63 -12.76 2.78
CA GLU A 3 -8.42 -12.93 3.57
C GLU A 3 -7.24 -12.44 2.76
N LEU A 4 -7.20 -11.14 2.56
CA LEU A 4 -6.18 -10.56 1.72
C LEU A 4 -4.78 -10.77 2.27
N GLN A 5 -4.67 -10.91 3.56
CA GLN A 5 -3.35 -11.07 4.16
C GLN A 5 -2.71 -12.40 3.81
N ASN A 6 -3.52 -13.36 3.35
CA ASN A 6 -2.98 -14.65 2.95
C ASN A 6 -2.59 -14.71 1.49
N LYS A 7 -2.76 -13.61 0.77
CA LYS A 7 -2.46 -13.62 -0.64
C LYS A 7 -1.05 -13.10 -0.88
N SER A 8 -0.46 -13.57 -1.96
CA SER A 8 0.87 -13.09 -2.33
C SER A 8 0.78 -11.67 -2.85
N TYR A 9 1.93 -11.02 -2.92
CA TYR A 9 1.98 -9.66 -3.45
C TYR A 9 1.43 -9.61 -4.87
N GLU A 10 1.80 -10.58 -5.69
CA GLU A 10 1.33 -10.59 -7.07
C GLU A 10 -0.18 -10.73 -7.15
N GLU A 11 -0.75 -11.54 -6.30
CA GLU A 11 -2.19 -11.69 -6.28
C GLU A 11 -2.86 -10.38 -5.88
N LEU A 12 -2.29 -9.72 -4.90
CA LEU A 12 -2.85 -8.44 -4.47
C LEU A 12 -2.78 -7.41 -5.58
N VAL A 13 -1.68 -7.38 -6.31
CA VAL A 13 -1.53 -6.45 -7.42
C VAL A 13 -2.61 -6.71 -8.47
N GLN A 14 -2.84 -7.97 -8.79
CA GLN A 14 -3.83 -8.31 -9.78
C GLN A 14 -5.23 -7.92 -9.33
N LEU A 15 -5.54 -8.15 -8.07
CA LEU A 15 -6.85 -7.77 -7.54
C LEU A 15 -7.04 -6.27 -7.61
N GLN A 16 -6.02 -5.53 -7.27
CA GLN A 16 -6.11 -4.08 -7.30
C GLN A 16 -6.26 -3.57 -8.74
N GLN A 17 -5.53 -4.15 -9.66
CA GLN A 17 -5.59 -3.70 -11.04
C GLN A 17 -6.92 -4.04 -11.69
N SER A 18 -7.53 -5.14 -11.29
CA SER A 18 -8.82 -5.51 -11.83
C SER A 18 -9.96 -4.75 -11.16
N GLY A 19 -9.68 -4.02 -10.10
CA GLY A 19 -10.71 -3.25 -9.43
C GLY A 19 -11.45 -4.01 -8.35
N GLU A 20 -11.01 -5.21 -8.02
CA GLU A 20 -11.69 -5.99 -6.99
C GLU A 20 -11.40 -5.47 -5.59
N ILE A 21 -10.25 -4.85 -5.40
CA ILE A 21 -9.94 -4.20 -4.12
C ILE A 21 -9.43 -2.80 -4.40
N THR A 22 -9.56 -1.95 -3.40
CA THR A 22 -9.07 -0.57 -3.52
C THR A 22 -7.60 -0.51 -3.17
N LEU A 23 -6.99 0.64 -3.44
CA LEU A 23 -5.60 0.85 -3.04
C LEU A 23 -5.45 0.81 -1.53
N VAL A 24 -6.45 1.32 -0.81
CA VAL A 24 -6.41 1.27 0.63
C VAL A 24 -6.38 -0.18 1.10
N GLU A 25 -7.24 -1.01 0.54
CA GLU A 25 -7.26 -2.41 0.90
C GLU A 25 -5.96 -3.10 0.51
N PHE A 26 -5.41 -2.72 -0.63
CA PHE A 26 -4.16 -3.28 -1.09
C PHE A 26 -3.03 -3.00 -0.09
N ILE A 27 -2.97 -1.76 0.39
CA ILE A 27 -1.94 -1.39 1.36
C ILE A 27 -2.16 -2.11 2.69
N GLU A 28 -3.39 -2.13 3.15
CA GLU A 28 -3.67 -2.70 4.46
C GLU A 28 -3.52 -4.20 4.49
N ALA A 29 -3.55 -4.84 3.33
CA ALA A 29 -3.35 -6.28 3.26
C ALA A 29 -1.88 -6.67 3.44
N GLN A 30 -0.98 -5.73 3.38
CA GLN A 30 0.45 -5.99 3.52
C GLN A 30 0.92 -5.48 4.87
N PRO A 31 1.27 -6.37 5.79
CA PRO A 31 1.58 -5.93 7.17
C PRO A 31 2.67 -4.86 7.22
N GLU A 32 3.69 -5.00 6.40
CA GLU A 32 4.78 -4.04 6.42
C GLU A 32 4.32 -2.65 6.01
N LEU A 33 3.52 -2.60 4.96
CA LEU A 33 3.00 -1.31 4.50
C LEU A 33 1.92 -0.80 5.44
N ALA A 34 1.16 -1.69 6.03
CA ALA A 34 0.07 -1.28 6.88
C ALA A 34 0.56 -0.46 8.07
N GLU A 35 1.69 -0.83 8.63
CA GLU A 35 2.23 -0.08 9.74
C GLU A 35 2.63 1.33 9.35
N GLU A 36 3.34 1.44 8.24
CA GLU A 36 3.73 2.77 7.77
C GLU A 36 2.53 3.57 7.34
N TRP A 37 1.56 2.91 6.75
CA TRP A 37 0.33 3.56 6.33
C TRP A 37 -0.40 4.18 7.50
N LYS A 38 -0.47 3.47 8.61
CA LYS A 38 -1.12 3.98 9.80
C LYS A 38 -0.48 5.29 10.26
N GLU A 39 0.84 5.31 10.32
CA GLU A 39 1.52 6.52 10.77
C GLU A 39 1.39 7.63 9.76
N TRP A 40 1.49 7.30 8.49
CA TRP A 40 1.43 8.30 7.44
C TRP A 40 0.05 8.95 7.38
N ILE A 41 -0.99 8.16 7.61
CA ILE A 41 -2.37 8.63 7.47
C ILE A 41 -2.92 9.23 8.75
N ASP A 42 -2.12 9.30 9.79
CA ASP A 42 -2.60 9.68 11.12
C ASP A 42 -3.37 11.00 11.09
N THR A 43 -2.88 11.97 10.33
CA THR A 43 -3.52 13.27 10.26
C THR A 43 -4.18 13.53 8.93
N ARG A 44 -4.36 12.51 8.13
CA ARG A 44 -4.94 12.65 6.79
C ARG A 44 -6.17 11.77 6.66
N PRO A 45 -7.11 12.18 5.82
CA PRO A 45 -8.27 11.32 5.58
C PRO A 45 -7.88 10.08 4.79
N ILE A 46 -8.53 8.98 5.08
CA ILE A 46 -8.30 7.75 4.36
C ILE A 46 -9.10 7.79 3.07
N SER A 47 -8.41 7.76 1.95
CA SER A 47 -9.06 7.80 0.64
C SER A 47 -8.14 7.20 -0.39
N GLU A 48 -8.68 7.01 -1.61
CA GLU A 48 -7.87 6.49 -2.70
C GLU A 48 -6.74 7.45 -3.04
N GLU A 49 -7.01 8.74 -2.96
CA GLU A 49 -5.96 9.70 -3.24
C GLU A 49 -4.85 9.62 -2.22
N SER A 50 -5.22 9.46 -0.96
CA SER A 50 -4.21 9.31 0.08
C SER A 50 -3.40 8.05 -0.15
N ALA A 51 -4.06 6.97 -0.56
CA ALA A 51 -3.37 5.73 -0.83
C ALA A 51 -2.38 5.89 -1.98
N LYS A 52 -2.78 6.59 -3.02
CA LYS A 52 -1.88 6.83 -4.14
C LYS A 52 -0.67 7.65 -3.70
N ALA A 53 -0.91 8.68 -2.91
CA ALA A 53 0.17 9.53 -2.44
C ALA A 53 1.13 8.73 -1.56
N PHE A 54 0.57 7.88 -0.71
CA PHE A 54 1.40 7.07 0.16
C PHE A 54 2.28 6.12 -0.64
N LEU A 55 1.71 5.46 -1.62
CA LEU A 55 2.48 4.51 -2.42
C LEU A 55 3.57 5.23 -3.21
N SER A 56 3.27 6.40 -3.72
CA SER A 56 4.26 7.17 -4.45
C SER A 56 5.41 7.58 -3.53
N TRP A 57 5.06 8.05 -2.33
CA TRP A 57 6.06 8.44 -1.36
C TRP A 57 6.93 7.24 -0.95
N HIS A 58 6.29 6.12 -0.71
CA HIS A 58 7.00 4.92 -0.29
C HIS A 58 7.96 4.45 -1.38
N ASP A 59 7.50 4.52 -2.61
CA ASP A 59 8.32 4.10 -3.73
C ASP A 59 9.57 4.95 -3.85
N GLU A 60 9.41 6.26 -3.74
CA GLU A 60 10.55 7.16 -3.82
C GLU A 60 11.51 6.93 -2.67
N TYR A 61 10.96 6.73 -1.49
CA TYR A 61 11.78 6.50 -0.32
C TYR A 61 12.63 5.24 -0.51
N ALA A 62 12.02 4.17 -0.98
CA ALA A 62 12.73 2.93 -1.18
C ALA A 62 13.80 3.07 -2.25
N MET A 63 13.49 3.77 -3.31
CA MET A 63 14.47 3.98 -4.37
C MET A 63 15.65 4.77 -3.88
N ASN A 64 15.40 5.81 -3.11
CA ASN A 64 16.50 6.61 -2.60
C ASN A 64 17.40 5.78 -1.70
N HIS A 65 16.81 4.94 -0.89
CA HIS A 65 17.60 4.12 0.02
C HIS A 65 18.40 3.07 -0.74
N GLN A 66 17.84 2.58 -1.82
CA GLN A 66 18.54 1.55 -2.58
C GLN A 66 19.70 2.10 -3.35
N GLN A 67 19.71 3.38 -3.59
CA GLN A 67 20.80 3.96 -4.35
C GLN A 67 22.06 4.14 -3.57
N ILE A 68 21.98 3.95 -2.31
CA ILE A 68 23.18 4.08 -1.52
C ILE A 68 24.09 2.96 -1.83
N LYS A 69 25.19 3.20 -2.07
CA LYS A 69 25.99 2.11 -2.30
C LYS A 69 27.24 2.44 -2.48
#